data_ac1be0b3dab81f12ba3dc44b5187e326
#
_entry.id   ac1be0b3dab81f12ba3dc44b5187e326
#
_cell.length_a   1.000
_cell.length_b   1.000
_cell.length_c   1.000
_cell.angle_alpha   90.00
_cell.angle_beta   90.00
_cell.angle_gamma   90.00
#
_symmetry.space_group_name_H-M   'P 1'
#
loop_
_entity.id
_entity.type
_entity.pdbx_description
1 polymer ?
#
loop_
_entity_poly.entity_id
_entity_poly.type
_entity_poly.pdbx_seq_one_letter_code
_entity_poly.pdbx_strand_id
1 'polypeptide(L)'
;MKLCAAIIIASVFASAQFAFGGTERPTSSSVGTSDEPPRFDFAIESAYLFGAFNPPRSYEISADFLTARVRWGNYLNREGFFRGYNQFYFSFLAEPIIRGIENHYFGMNFGLRYNFVRPGSRFVPYFSGGVGLGAIDSHPEQFGGQGQDFTFNILSAVGVSYQFSDRFSGQVGVLYQHFSNAGLTDPNPSLNLFGPQVGFRLSF
;
A
#
# COMPACT_ATOMS: atom_id res chain seq x y z
N MET A 1 -16.28 12.73 -21.44
CA MET A 1 -16.06 11.29 -21.35
C MET A 1 -15.27 10.96 -20.09
N LYS A 2 -15.79 11.32 -18.90
CA LYS A 2 -15.07 11.13 -17.60
C LYS A 2 -15.81 10.21 -16.61
N LEU A 3 -16.74 9.35 -17.10
CA LEU A 3 -17.64 8.57 -16.23
C LEU A 3 -17.33 7.07 -16.15
N CYS A 4 -16.32 6.56 -16.86
CA CYS A 4 -16.07 5.10 -16.95
C CYS A 4 -15.09 4.55 -15.92
N ALA A 5 -14.28 5.37 -15.24
CA ALA A 5 -13.24 4.87 -14.32
C ALA A 5 -13.78 4.53 -12.91
N ALA A 6 -14.93 5.07 -12.51
CA ALA A 6 -15.48 4.86 -11.17
C ALA A 6 -16.26 3.53 -10.99
N ILE A 7 -16.52 2.79 -12.07
CA ILE A 7 -17.41 1.61 -12.03
C ILE A 7 -16.64 0.30 -11.76
N ILE A 8 -15.34 0.25 -11.95
CA ILE A 8 -14.55 -0.99 -11.82
C ILE A 8 -14.30 -1.37 -10.36
N ILE A 9 -14.26 -0.41 -9.45
CA ILE A 9 -14.01 -0.68 -8.01
C ILE A 9 -15.25 -1.23 -7.29
N ALA A 10 -16.45 -0.93 -7.78
CA ALA A 10 -17.71 -1.38 -7.16
C ALA A 10 -18.09 -2.84 -7.48
N SER A 11 -17.54 -3.46 -8.53
CA SER A 11 -17.96 -4.78 -9.00
C SER A 11 -17.25 -5.96 -8.30
N VAL A 12 -16.19 -5.72 -7.55
CA VAL A 12 -15.47 -6.78 -6.80
C VAL A 12 -16.13 -7.10 -5.46
N PHE A 13 -16.98 -6.22 -4.94
CA PHE A 13 -17.64 -6.42 -3.64
C PHE A 13 -19.00 -7.18 -3.70
N ALA A 14 -19.53 -7.48 -4.87
CA ALA A 14 -20.92 -7.94 -4.99
C ALA A 14 -21.09 -9.47 -5.05
N SER A 15 -20.06 -10.30 -4.95
CA SER A 15 -20.18 -11.76 -5.15
C SER A 15 -19.78 -12.65 -3.97
N ALA A 16 -19.60 -12.14 -2.78
CA ALA A 16 -19.39 -12.96 -1.59
C ALA A 16 -20.70 -13.18 -0.84
N GLN A 17 -21.60 -14.01 -1.39
CA GLN A 17 -22.73 -14.55 -0.62
C GLN A 17 -22.24 -15.70 0.24
N PHE A 18 -22.06 -15.46 1.53
CA PHE A 18 -21.81 -16.51 2.52
C PHE A 18 -23.12 -17.19 2.87
N ALA A 19 -23.29 -18.45 2.49
CA ALA A 19 -24.36 -19.31 3.00
C ALA A 19 -24.02 -19.70 4.44
N PHE A 20 -24.73 -19.15 5.42
CA PHE A 20 -24.71 -19.63 6.79
C PHE A 20 -25.73 -20.77 6.94
N GLY A 21 -25.24 -21.99 7.03
CA GLY A 21 -26.03 -23.15 7.39
C GLY A 21 -25.19 -24.09 8.24
N GLY A 22 -25.55 -24.24 9.54
CA GLY A 22 -24.94 -25.24 10.41
C GLY A 22 -24.66 -24.71 11.81
N THR A 23 -25.52 -25.08 12.78
CA THR A 23 -25.33 -24.90 14.19
C THR A 23 -24.26 -25.86 14.71
N GLU A 24 -22.98 -25.54 14.56
CA GLU A 24 -21.95 -26.08 15.42
C GLU A 24 -21.38 -24.93 16.26
N ARG A 25 -21.46 -25.08 17.59
CA ARG A 25 -20.75 -24.22 18.53
C ARG A 25 -19.29 -24.22 18.11
N PRO A 26 -18.70 -23.07 17.75
CA PRO A 26 -17.27 -23.04 17.58
C PRO A 26 -16.67 -23.30 18.96
N THR A 27 -16.08 -24.46 19.16
CA THR A 27 -15.00 -24.62 20.11
C THR A 27 -14.06 -23.47 19.83
N SER A 28 -13.80 -22.63 20.81
CA SER A 28 -12.83 -21.57 20.72
C SER A 28 -11.48 -22.21 20.41
N SER A 29 -11.21 -22.43 19.12
CA SER A 29 -9.86 -22.64 18.67
C SER A 29 -9.17 -21.31 19.00
N SER A 30 -8.39 -21.31 20.07
CA SER A 30 -7.33 -20.33 20.22
C SER A 30 -6.67 -20.26 18.85
N VAL A 31 -6.78 -19.11 18.17
CA VAL A 31 -5.98 -18.84 16.98
C VAL A 31 -4.56 -19.03 17.46
N GLY A 32 -4.02 -20.23 17.19
CA GLY A 32 -2.66 -20.56 17.54
C GLY A 32 -1.80 -19.55 16.79
N THR A 33 -1.30 -18.56 17.49
CA THR A 33 -0.19 -17.78 16.98
C THR A 33 0.89 -18.81 16.75
N SER A 34 1.08 -19.23 15.49
CA SER A 34 2.24 -20.03 15.13
C SER A 34 3.45 -19.31 15.73
N ASP A 35 4.36 -20.02 16.36
CA ASP A 35 5.57 -19.43 16.96
C ASP A 35 6.42 -18.69 15.90
N GLU A 36 6.05 -18.81 14.62
CA GLU A 36 6.67 -18.12 13.49
C GLU A 36 5.66 -17.28 12.70
N PRO A 37 6.05 -16.04 12.32
CA PRO A 37 5.22 -15.22 11.41
C PRO A 37 5.22 -15.81 9.99
N PRO A 38 4.22 -15.48 9.16
CA PRO A 38 4.14 -15.95 7.78
C PRO A 38 5.40 -15.59 7.00
N ARG A 39 5.83 -16.48 6.12
CA ARG A 39 7.05 -16.28 5.33
C ARG A 39 6.80 -15.43 4.10
N PHE A 40 5.67 -15.61 3.44
CA PHE A 40 5.28 -14.89 2.24
C PHE A 40 3.91 -14.29 2.40
N ASP A 41 3.74 -13.08 1.87
CA ASP A 41 2.46 -12.40 1.77
C ASP A 41 2.26 -11.87 0.36
N PHE A 42 1.00 -11.93 -0.10
CA PHE A 42 0.53 -11.14 -1.22
C PHE A 42 -0.55 -10.18 -0.74
N ALA A 43 -0.53 -8.95 -1.25
CA ALA A 43 -1.52 -7.95 -0.90
C ALA A 43 -1.98 -7.16 -2.12
N ILE A 44 -3.26 -6.78 -2.09
CA ILE A 44 -3.84 -5.75 -2.95
C ILE A 44 -4.13 -4.57 -2.04
N GLU A 45 -3.61 -3.41 -2.40
CA GLU A 45 -3.69 -2.19 -1.61
C GLU A 45 -4.16 -1.04 -2.49
N SER A 46 -4.94 -0.14 -1.94
CA SER A 46 -5.38 1.07 -2.63
C SER A 46 -5.30 2.26 -1.69
N ALA A 47 -4.92 3.41 -2.22
CA ALA A 47 -4.88 4.66 -1.49
C ALA A 47 -5.48 5.80 -2.32
N TYR A 48 -6.08 6.76 -1.65
CA TYR A 48 -6.46 8.02 -2.26
C TYR A 48 -5.55 9.11 -1.74
N LEU A 49 -4.70 9.62 -2.64
CA LEU A 49 -3.64 10.55 -2.30
C LEU A 49 -3.95 11.95 -2.81
N PHE A 50 -3.60 12.95 -2.03
CA PHE A 50 -3.74 14.36 -2.39
C PHE A 50 -2.47 15.14 -2.07
N GLY A 51 -2.20 16.18 -2.86
CA GLY A 51 -1.02 17.03 -2.71
C GLY A 51 -1.05 17.80 -1.38
N ALA A 52 0.03 17.67 -0.60
CA ALA A 52 0.06 18.14 0.77
C ALA A 52 0.99 19.34 1.01
N PHE A 53 2.25 19.23 0.65
CA PHE A 53 3.28 20.06 1.25
C PHE A 53 3.86 21.13 0.32
N ASN A 54 3.92 20.88 -0.97
CA ASN A 54 4.46 21.83 -1.96
C ASN A 54 3.50 22.00 -3.14
N PRO A 55 3.51 23.16 -3.83
CA PRO A 55 2.88 23.24 -5.14
C PRO A 55 3.52 22.24 -6.12
N PRO A 56 2.73 21.61 -6.99
CA PRO A 56 1.31 21.81 -7.16
C PRO A 56 0.47 21.01 -6.15
N ARG A 57 -0.37 21.71 -5.39
CA ARG A 57 -1.27 21.12 -4.38
C ARG A 57 -2.56 20.53 -4.96
N SER A 58 -2.72 20.64 -6.27
CA SER A 58 -3.96 20.27 -6.95
C SER A 58 -4.01 18.81 -7.40
N TYR A 59 -2.98 18.00 -7.08
CA TYR A 59 -2.99 16.58 -7.45
C TYR A 59 -3.86 15.74 -6.53
N GLU A 60 -4.63 14.85 -7.15
CA GLU A 60 -5.38 13.78 -6.52
C GLU A 60 -5.15 12.50 -7.32
N ILE A 61 -4.69 11.44 -6.65
CA ILE A 61 -4.27 10.18 -7.26
C ILE A 61 -4.99 9.02 -6.59
N SER A 62 -5.54 8.10 -7.40
CA SER A 62 -5.91 6.77 -6.91
C SER A 62 -4.70 5.86 -7.09
N ALA A 63 -4.06 5.47 -5.99
CA ALA A 63 -2.85 4.68 -6.03
C ALA A 63 -3.17 3.22 -5.69
N ASP A 64 -3.05 2.33 -6.69
CA ASP A 64 -3.34 0.90 -6.57
C ASP A 64 -2.04 0.09 -6.62
N PHE A 65 -1.90 -0.88 -5.71
CA PHE A 65 -0.68 -1.66 -5.53
C PHE A 65 -0.97 -3.15 -5.53
N LEU A 66 -0.15 -3.89 -6.25
CA LEU A 66 -0.02 -5.33 -6.11
C LEU A 66 1.32 -5.62 -5.44
N THR A 67 1.30 -6.07 -4.20
CA THR A 67 2.48 -6.20 -3.35
C THR A 67 2.76 -7.66 -3.00
N ALA A 68 4.00 -8.08 -3.20
CA ALA A 68 4.56 -9.31 -2.65
C ALA A 68 5.51 -8.97 -1.51
N ARG A 69 5.47 -9.75 -0.41
CA ARG A 69 6.34 -9.57 0.75
C ARG A 69 6.99 -10.88 1.13
N VAL A 70 8.22 -10.80 1.57
CA VAL A 70 8.97 -11.92 2.11
C VAL A 70 9.57 -11.54 3.46
N ARG A 71 9.34 -12.37 4.47
CA ARG A 71 9.91 -12.19 5.79
C ARG A 71 11.42 -12.36 5.74
N TRP A 72 12.12 -11.43 6.36
CA TRP A 72 13.56 -11.50 6.58
C TRP A 72 13.86 -11.72 8.06
N GLY A 73 14.49 -12.86 8.37
CA GLY A 73 14.81 -13.23 9.74
C GLY A 73 13.61 -13.74 10.55
N ASN A 74 13.84 -13.89 11.85
CA ASN A 74 12.83 -14.27 12.85
C ASN A 74 12.28 -13.05 13.57
N TYR A 75 11.48 -13.27 14.62
CA TYR A 75 11.04 -12.18 15.49
C TYR A 75 12.24 -11.45 16.07
N LEU A 76 12.25 -10.12 15.90
CA LEU A 76 13.10 -9.20 16.62
C LEU A 76 12.43 -8.90 17.96
N ASN A 77 13.23 -8.88 19.03
CA ASN A 77 12.77 -8.66 20.38
C ASN A 77 11.63 -9.63 20.79
N ARG A 78 11.97 -10.69 21.48
CA ARG A 78 10.97 -11.71 21.90
C ARG A 78 9.91 -11.16 22.84
N GLU A 79 10.21 -10.06 23.54
CA GLU A 79 9.35 -9.44 24.54
C GLU A 79 9.31 -7.92 24.34
N GLY A 80 8.24 -7.27 24.87
CA GLY A 80 8.09 -5.82 24.91
C GLY A 80 7.41 -5.20 23.70
N PHE A 81 7.42 -3.88 23.68
CA PHE A 81 6.72 -3.06 22.68
C PHE A 81 7.25 -3.25 21.25
N PHE A 82 8.55 -3.48 21.10
CA PHE A 82 9.21 -3.64 19.80
C PHE A 82 9.27 -5.09 19.32
N ARG A 83 8.50 -6.01 19.93
CA ARG A 83 8.40 -7.35 19.39
C ARG A 83 7.75 -7.30 18.02
N GLY A 84 8.40 -7.90 17.02
CA GLY A 84 7.92 -7.86 15.65
C GLY A 84 8.84 -8.54 14.67
N TYR A 85 8.58 -8.37 13.37
CA TYR A 85 9.38 -8.94 12.31
C TYR A 85 9.47 -8.02 11.10
N ASN A 86 10.57 -8.16 10.35
CA ASN A 86 10.81 -7.44 9.10
C ASN A 86 10.32 -8.24 7.89
N GLN A 87 9.86 -7.52 6.89
CA GLN A 87 9.59 -8.02 5.56
C GLN A 87 10.25 -7.11 4.53
N PHE A 88 10.89 -7.72 3.52
CA PHE A 88 11.10 -7.05 2.25
C PHE A 88 9.78 -7.04 1.48
N TYR A 89 9.52 -5.97 0.76
CA TYR A 89 8.40 -5.94 -0.16
C TYR A 89 8.81 -5.47 -1.55
N PHE A 90 8.04 -5.92 -2.53
CA PHE A 90 8.05 -5.45 -3.90
C PHE A 90 6.61 -5.17 -4.31
N SER A 91 6.35 -3.99 -4.87
CA SER A 91 5.03 -3.55 -5.31
C SER A 91 5.06 -3.10 -6.77
N PHE A 92 4.08 -3.54 -7.54
CA PHE A 92 3.70 -2.88 -8.78
C PHE A 92 2.67 -1.81 -8.48
N LEU A 93 2.82 -0.66 -9.15
CA LEU A 93 2.01 0.52 -8.96
C LEU A 93 1.24 0.82 -10.24
N ALA A 94 -0.07 1.05 -10.11
CA ALA A 94 -0.93 1.56 -11.17
C ALA A 94 -1.75 2.71 -10.59
N GLU A 95 -1.49 3.94 -11.04
CA GLU A 95 -1.94 5.14 -10.36
C GLU A 95 -2.59 6.12 -11.35
N PRO A 96 -3.90 5.97 -11.61
CA PRO A 96 -4.64 6.99 -12.35
C PRO A 96 -4.67 8.30 -11.56
N ILE A 97 -4.30 9.39 -12.24
CA ILE A 97 -4.31 10.74 -11.70
C ILE A 97 -5.70 11.32 -11.93
N ILE A 98 -6.47 11.49 -10.85
CA ILE A 98 -7.84 11.98 -10.87
C ILE A 98 -7.89 13.47 -11.14
N ARG A 99 -6.93 14.18 -10.55
CA ARG A 99 -6.70 15.61 -10.75
C ARG A 99 -5.19 15.85 -10.80
N GLY A 100 -4.73 16.54 -11.83
CA GLY A 100 -3.33 16.84 -12.07
C GLY A 100 -3.12 17.30 -13.51
N ILE A 101 -1.87 17.50 -13.88
CA ILE A 101 -1.46 17.82 -15.25
C ILE A 101 -1.36 16.51 -16.05
N GLU A 102 -0.71 15.52 -15.46
CA GLU A 102 -0.55 14.19 -16.00
C GLU A 102 -1.82 13.35 -15.74
N ASN A 103 -1.96 12.23 -16.45
CA ASN A 103 -3.17 11.39 -16.35
C ASN A 103 -2.92 10.07 -15.59
N HIS A 104 -1.68 9.55 -15.60
CA HIS A 104 -1.39 8.26 -14.96
C HIS A 104 0.10 8.11 -14.63
N TYR A 105 0.35 7.23 -13.68
CA TYR A 105 1.67 6.72 -13.34
C TYR A 105 1.65 5.20 -13.27
N PHE A 106 2.68 4.57 -13.83
CA PHE A 106 2.96 3.13 -13.67
C PHE A 106 4.38 2.94 -13.18
N GLY A 107 4.54 2.09 -12.18
CA GLY A 107 5.86 1.92 -11.60
C GLY A 107 6.01 0.69 -10.74
N MET A 108 7.15 0.65 -10.08
CA MET A 108 7.48 -0.35 -9.08
C MET A 108 8.13 0.33 -7.87
N ASN A 109 7.96 -0.28 -6.71
CA ASN A 109 8.60 0.15 -5.46
C ASN A 109 9.07 -1.07 -4.69
N PHE A 110 10.19 -0.96 -4.02
CA PHE A 110 10.72 -2.00 -3.14
C PHE A 110 11.25 -1.39 -1.87
N GLY A 111 11.09 -2.11 -0.78
CA GLY A 111 11.46 -1.57 0.52
C GLY A 111 11.30 -2.55 1.66
N LEU A 112 11.17 -1.98 2.83
CA LEU A 112 11.07 -2.70 4.09
C LEU A 112 9.76 -2.37 4.79
N ARG A 113 9.20 -3.39 5.45
CA ARG A 113 8.07 -3.25 6.36
C ARG A 113 8.42 -3.90 7.69
N TYR A 114 8.14 -3.21 8.78
CA TYR A 114 8.19 -3.73 10.13
C TYR A 114 6.77 -3.93 10.66
N ASN A 115 6.49 -5.12 11.19
CA ASN A 115 5.21 -5.48 11.78
C ASN A 115 5.39 -5.67 13.29
N PHE A 116 4.65 -4.90 14.09
CA PHE A 116 4.67 -4.98 15.56
C PHE A 116 3.67 -6.03 16.03
N VAL A 117 4.15 -7.13 16.59
CA VAL A 117 3.30 -8.27 16.96
C VAL A 117 3.22 -8.42 18.48
N ARG A 118 1.99 -8.46 18.99
CA ARG A 118 1.73 -8.78 20.40
C ARG A 118 1.08 -10.15 20.51
N PRO A 119 1.54 -11.03 21.41
CA PRO A 119 0.91 -12.33 21.66
C PRO A 119 -0.58 -12.17 21.95
N GLY A 120 -1.41 -12.97 21.29
CA GLY A 120 -2.86 -12.96 21.45
C GLY A 120 -3.60 -11.77 20.78
N SER A 121 -2.89 -10.80 20.19
CA SER A 121 -3.53 -9.69 19.49
C SER A 121 -3.72 -9.99 18.00
N ARG A 122 -4.92 -9.70 17.51
CA ARG A 122 -5.21 -9.71 16.07
C ARG A 122 -4.82 -8.40 15.37
N PHE A 123 -4.50 -7.35 16.15
CA PHE A 123 -4.07 -6.06 15.63
C PHE A 123 -2.56 -6.03 15.52
N VAL A 124 -2.06 -5.77 14.33
CA VAL A 124 -0.64 -5.72 14.00
C VAL A 124 -0.31 -4.35 13.41
N PRO A 125 0.11 -3.39 14.23
CA PRO A 125 0.62 -2.12 13.74
C PRO A 125 1.82 -2.34 12.82
N TYR A 126 2.00 -1.46 11.85
CA TYR A 126 3.13 -1.54 10.94
C TYR A 126 3.66 -0.16 10.54
N PHE A 127 4.90 -0.17 10.13
CA PHE A 127 5.57 0.89 9.40
C PHE A 127 6.24 0.31 8.17
N SER A 128 6.20 1.00 7.04
CA SER A 128 6.91 0.61 5.82
C SER A 128 7.52 1.82 5.13
N GLY A 129 8.60 1.57 4.39
CA GLY A 129 9.24 2.58 3.57
C GLY A 129 10.03 1.94 2.44
N GLY A 130 10.05 2.59 1.28
CA GLY A 130 10.74 2.09 0.11
C GLY A 130 10.94 3.14 -0.96
N VAL A 131 11.71 2.74 -1.96
CA VAL A 131 12.06 3.55 -3.12
C VAL A 131 11.73 2.78 -4.39
N GLY A 132 11.51 3.51 -5.46
CA GLY A 132 11.16 2.88 -6.72
C GLY A 132 11.31 3.80 -7.90
N LEU A 133 10.88 3.31 -9.04
CA LEU A 133 10.94 4.02 -10.31
C LEU A 133 9.70 3.68 -11.15
N GLY A 134 9.43 4.52 -12.14
CA GLY A 134 8.31 4.30 -13.04
C GLY A 134 8.24 5.36 -14.13
N ALA A 135 7.10 5.36 -14.79
CA ALA A 135 6.80 6.28 -15.86
C ALA A 135 5.48 7.02 -15.59
N ILE A 136 5.54 8.32 -15.72
CA ILE A 136 4.39 9.23 -15.74
C ILE A 136 4.22 9.74 -17.17
N ASP A 137 3.02 10.07 -17.60
CA ASP A 137 2.81 10.75 -18.88
C ASP A 137 3.11 12.24 -18.73
N SER A 138 4.38 12.61 -18.81
CA SER A 138 4.86 13.96 -18.55
C SER A 138 4.35 15.00 -19.55
N HIS A 139 4.11 16.21 -19.03
CA HIS A 139 3.69 17.38 -19.82
C HIS A 139 4.59 18.59 -19.53
N PRO A 140 5.85 18.58 -19.96
CA PRO A 140 6.82 19.65 -19.66
C PRO A 140 6.41 21.03 -20.21
N GLU A 141 5.54 21.07 -21.22
CA GLU A 141 4.98 22.28 -21.80
C GLU A 141 3.94 22.97 -20.92
N GLN A 142 3.41 22.26 -19.92
CA GLN A 142 2.43 22.79 -18.96
C GLN A 142 3.13 23.27 -17.70
N PHE A 143 2.74 24.43 -17.20
CA PHE A 143 3.29 24.97 -15.95
C PHE A 143 3.01 24.04 -14.77
N GLY A 144 4.06 23.48 -14.18
CA GLY A 144 4.00 22.54 -13.06
C GLY A 144 3.96 21.06 -13.48
N GLY A 145 4.04 20.75 -14.78
CA GLY A 145 4.17 19.38 -15.28
C GLY A 145 5.57 18.81 -15.09
N GLN A 146 5.71 17.49 -15.10
CA GLN A 146 6.98 16.79 -15.03
C GLN A 146 7.77 16.96 -16.34
N GLY A 147 9.11 17.11 -16.24
CA GLY A 147 10.00 17.33 -17.36
C GLY A 147 10.27 16.11 -18.24
N GLN A 148 9.97 14.91 -17.71
CA GLN A 148 10.17 13.64 -18.42
C GLN A 148 9.29 12.54 -17.83
N ASP A 149 9.04 11.48 -18.60
CA ASP A 149 8.23 10.35 -18.18
C ASP A 149 8.88 9.52 -17.08
N PHE A 150 10.18 9.28 -17.19
CA PHE A 150 10.91 8.51 -16.21
C PHE A 150 11.03 9.27 -14.88
N THR A 151 10.49 8.70 -13.81
CA THR A 151 10.50 9.29 -12.47
C THR A 151 10.85 8.25 -11.40
N PHE A 152 11.37 8.73 -10.29
CA PHE A 152 11.55 7.97 -9.06
C PHE A 152 10.36 8.20 -8.14
N ASN A 153 10.05 7.18 -7.32
CA ASN A 153 9.07 7.30 -6.27
C ASN A 153 9.66 6.89 -4.91
N ILE A 154 9.18 7.54 -3.85
CA ILE A 154 9.45 7.16 -2.47
C ILE A 154 8.10 6.93 -1.80
N LEU A 155 7.91 5.76 -1.20
CA LEU A 155 6.72 5.43 -0.42
C LEU A 155 7.07 5.33 1.06
N SER A 156 6.18 5.82 1.92
CA SER A 156 6.24 5.59 3.36
C SER A 156 4.82 5.44 3.90
N ALA A 157 4.56 4.38 4.67
CA ALA A 157 3.24 4.13 5.23
C ALA A 157 3.30 3.71 6.69
N VAL A 158 2.30 4.15 7.45
CA VAL A 158 2.02 3.67 8.79
C VAL A 158 0.56 3.21 8.88
N GLY A 159 0.31 2.15 9.62
CA GLY A 159 -1.06 1.65 9.73
C GLY A 159 -1.19 0.47 10.68
N VAL A 160 -2.35 -0.16 10.61
CA VAL A 160 -2.69 -1.33 11.39
C VAL A 160 -3.29 -2.39 10.47
N SER A 161 -2.79 -3.63 10.56
CA SER A 161 -3.43 -4.80 9.98
C SER A 161 -4.29 -5.48 11.04
N TYR A 162 -5.45 -5.99 10.62
CA TYR A 162 -6.31 -6.84 11.45
C TYR A 162 -6.38 -8.24 10.85
N GLN A 163 -6.04 -9.25 11.65
CA GLN A 163 -6.06 -10.65 11.24
C GLN A 163 -7.46 -11.23 11.38
N PHE A 164 -8.11 -11.52 10.26
CA PHE A 164 -9.41 -12.22 10.23
C PHE A 164 -9.22 -13.72 10.47
N SER A 165 -8.15 -14.29 9.90
CA SER A 165 -7.72 -15.67 10.07
C SER A 165 -6.19 -15.77 10.00
N ASP A 166 -5.64 -16.97 10.12
CA ASP A 166 -4.19 -17.22 10.04
C ASP A 166 -3.59 -16.78 8.69
N ARG A 167 -4.40 -16.81 7.62
CA ARG A 167 -3.95 -16.49 6.27
C ARG A 167 -4.45 -15.15 5.74
N PHE A 168 -5.54 -14.63 6.29
CA PHE A 168 -6.21 -13.46 5.70
C PHE A 168 -6.27 -12.30 6.70
N SER A 169 -5.85 -11.13 6.24
CA SER A 169 -5.93 -9.87 7.00
C SER A 169 -6.30 -8.68 6.13
N GLY A 170 -7.00 -7.73 6.75
CA GLY A 170 -7.20 -6.40 6.20
C GLY A 170 -6.23 -5.41 6.82
N GLN A 171 -5.98 -4.32 6.15
CA GLN A 171 -5.15 -3.24 6.69
C GLN A 171 -5.73 -1.87 6.35
N VAL A 172 -5.50 -0.94 7.26
CA VAL A 172 -5.80 0.47 7.09
C VAL A 172 -4.60 1.29 7.54
N GLY A 173 -4.37 2.41 6.88
CA GLY A 173 -3.22 3.25 7.21
C GLY A 173 -3.25 4.59 6.51
N VAL A 174 -2.12 5.26 6.58
CA VAL A 174 -1.82 6.48 5.83
C VAL A 174 -0.56 6.22 5.01
N LEU A 175 -0.63 6.58 3.74
CA LEU A 175 0.47 6.51 2.79
C LEU A 175 0.95 7.92 2.47
N TYR A 176 2.26 8.09 2.46
CA TYR A 176 2.96 9.22 1.85
C TYR A 176 3.67 8.73 0.58
N GLN A 177 3.58 9.52 -0.48
CA GLN A 177 4.27 9.26 -1.74
C GLN A 177 4.92 10.53 -2.27
N HIS A 178 6.14 10.37 -2.72
CA HIS A 178 6.91 11.40 -3.39
C HIS A 178 7.28 10.95 -4.79
N PHE A 179 7.09 11.83 -5.79
CA PHE A 179 7.58 11.66 -7.16
C PHE A 179 8.57 12.76 -7.51
N SER A 180 9.65 12.40 -8.17
CA SER A 180 10.55 13.35 -8.79
C SER A 180 11.39 12.67 -9.87
N ASN A 181 11.90 13.45 -10.81
CA ASN A 181 12.88 12.95 -11.78
C ASN A 181 14.34 13.07 -11.28
N ALA A 182 14.54 13.32 -9.97
CA ALA A 182 15.84 13.52 -9.34
C ALA A 182 16.70 14.65 -9.98
N GLY A 183 16.07 15.59 -10.66
CA GLY A 183 16.77 16.68 -11.36
C GLY A 183 17.46 16.27 -12.66
N LEU A 184 17.07 15.14 -13.26
CA LEU A 184 17.62 14.69 -14.54
C LEU A 184 17.18 15.59 -15.69
N THR A 185 16.01 16.20 -15.58
CA THR A 185 15.42 17.08 -16.58
C THR A 185 14.56 18.15 -15.92
N ASP A 186 14.61 19.38 -16.43
CA ASP A 186 13.70 20.44 -16.02
C ASP A 186 12.42 20.43 -16.89
N PRO A 187 11.25 20.72 -16.31
CA PRO A 187 10.97 20.99 -14.88
C PRO A 187 10.91 19.73 -14.01
N ASN A 188 11.20 19.88 -12.71
CA ASN A 188 11.04 18.83 -11.71
C ASN A 188 10.21 19.35 -10.52
N PRO A 189 8.88 19.40 -10.61
CA PRO A 189 8.01 20.00 -9.60
C PRO A 189 7.94 19.22 -8.29
N SER A 190 8.47 18.00 -8.23
CA SER A 190 8.53 17.18 -7.01
C SER A 190 7.17 17.06 -6.30
N LEU A 191 6.36 16.11 -6.73
CA LEU A 191 5.04 15.89 -6.14
C LEU A 191 5.15 15.20 -4.77
N ASN A 192 4.51 15.78 -3.77
CA ASN A 192 4.42 15.22 -2.42
C ASN A 192 2.93 15.01 -2.08
N LEU A 193 2.55 13.76 -1.92
CA LEU A 193 1.16 13.36 -1.72
C LEU A 193 1.03 12.52 -0.46
N PHE A 194 -0.12 12.57 0.18
CA PHE A 194 -0.44 11.66 1.28
C PHE A 194 -1.95 11.38 1.28
N GLY A 195 -2.34 10.29 1.92
CA GLY A 195 -3.76 9.99 2.06
C GLY A 195 -4.03 8.66 2.72
N PRO A 196 -5.31 8.33 2.93
CA PRO A 196 -5.71 7.06 3.50
C PRO A 196 -5.38 5.90 2.56
N GLN A 197 -4.96 4.78 3.15
CA GLN A 197 -4.68 3.51 2.47
C GLN A 197 -5.50 2.40 3.10
N VAL A 198 -6.01 1.51 2.26
CA VAL A 198 -6.66 0.26 2.66
C VAL A 198 -6.07 -0.90 1.87
N GLY A 199 -6.19 -2.11 2.38
CA GLY A 199 -5.71 -3.28 1.64
C GLY A 199 -6.12 -4.59 2.28
N PHE A 200 -5.96 -5.64 1.48
CA PHE A 200 -6.16 -7.03 1.90
C PHE A 200 -4.89 -7.82 1.65
N ARG A 201 -4.59 -8.74 2.56
CA ARG A 201 -3.38 -9.54 2.54
C ARG A 201 -3.71 -11.01 2.71
N LEU A 202 -3.07 -11.84 1.89
CA LEU A 202 -3.06 -13.30 1.99
C LEU A 202 -1.64 -13.74 2.36
N SER A 203 -1.52 -14.55 3.42
CA SER A 203 -0.25 -15.01 4.01
C SER A 203 -0.07 -16.53 3.86
N PHE A 204 1.22 -16.96 3.70
CA PHE A 204 1.62 -18.36 3.50
C PHE A 204 2.80 -18.75 4.39
#